data_4ad02ee2aebe2bf4f0c9f9ea4293d607
#
_entry.id   4ad02ee2aebe2bf4f0c9f9ea4293d607
#
_cell.length_a   1.000
_cell.length_b   1.000
_cell.length_c   1.000
_cell.angle_alpha   90.00
_cell.angle_beta   90.00
_cell.angle_gamma   90.00
#
_symmetry.space_group_name_H-M   'P 1'
#
loop_
_entity.id
_entity.type
_entity.pdbx_description
1 polymer ?
#
loop_
_entity_poly.entity_id
_entity_poly.type
_entity_poly.pdbx_seq_one_letter_code
_entity_poly.pdbx_strand_id
1 'polypeptide(L)'
;MRAMVLNEPGKLVATDAAVPVRKSHEAMINVTHGGICGTDLKIYEGGIPTPYPLIMGHEMIGKVVEGSSTDDLHEGSRVIVDPVLSCGKCFFCHSGLSNLCPDGTLLGRDQNGGFGEFVAAPLTNIYPLPESVSDREAPLIQVLTTCLHAHRRANIVPGEAVVVMGLGVSGLLHLQLAKQYGADPVICVTRSEWKRELARKLGADATFESGADALLGTQERTEGRGADLVIECVGQLPVLAEAFELVRF
;
A
#
# COMPACT_ATOMS: atom_id res chain seq x y z
N MET A 1 14.69 -5.90 -22.12
CA MET A 1 13.38 -5.36 -21.78
C MET A 1 13.50 -3.88 -21.47
N ARG A 2 12.48 -3.09 -21.77
CA ARG A 2 12.44 -1.69 -21.32
C ARG A 2 12.16 -1.62 -19.83
N ALA A 3 12.84 -0.74 -19.11
CA ALA A 3 12.64 -0.53 -17.67
C ALA A 3 12.98 0.90 -17.25
N MET A 4 12.41 1.32 -16.13
CA MET A 4 12.83 2.52 -15.40
C MET A 4 13.87 2.11 -14.36
N VAL A 5 15.12 2.49 -14.58
CA VAL A 5 16.26 2.12 -13.74
C VAL A 5 16.72 3.31 -12.92
N LEU A 6 16.72 3.16 -11.60
CA LEU A 6 17.32 4.11 -10.67
C LEU A 6 18.79 3.76 -10.53
N ASN A 7 19.67 4.59 -11.11
CA ASN A 7 21.12 4.37 -11.07
C ASN A 7 21.77 4.91 -9.79
N GLU A 8 21.22 5.97 -9.25
CA GLU A 8 21.59 6.64 -8.00
C GLU A 8 20.44 7.55 -7.55
N PRO A 9 20.40 8.06 -6.33
CA PRO A 9 19.36 8.98 -5.89
C PRO A 9 19.12 10.12 -6.87
N GLY A 10 17.86 10.35 -7.23
CA GLY A 10 17.47 11.40 -8.17
C GLY A 10 17.69 11.08 -9.66
N LYS A 11 18.28 9.91 -10.00
CA LYS A 11 18.62 9.59 -11.40
C LYS A 11 17.88 8.34 -11.90
N LEU A 12 16.59 8.49 -12.15
CA LEU A 12 15.73 7.50 -12.75
C LEU A 12 15.72 7.64 -14.27
N VAL A 13 16.06 6.57 -15.00
CA VAL A 13 16.25 6.60 -16.47
C VAL A 13 15.45 5.49 -17.12
N ALA A 14 14.72 5.82 -18.19
CA ALA A 14 14.14 4.83 -19.09
C ALA A 14 15.26 4.23 -19.97
N THR A 15 15.48 2.92 -19.86
CA THR A 15 16.57 2.25 -20.59
C THR A 15 16.25 0.78 -20.85
N ASP A 16 17.07 0.14 -21.69
CA ASP A 16 17.04 -1.30 -21.85
C ASP A 16 17.79 -1.98 -20.69
N ALA A 17 17.12 -2.91 -20.04
CA ALA A 17 17.66 -3.76 -18.98
C ALA A 17 17.60 -5.24 -19.39
N ALA A 18 18.42 -6.07 -18.74
CA ALA A 18 18.33 -7.52 -18.92
C ALA A 18 16.96 -8.04 -18.47
N VAL A 19 16.41 -9.00 -19.18
CA VAL A 19 15.22 -9.73 -18.73
C VAL A 19 15.61 -10.54 -17.51
N PRO A 20 14.79 -10.57 -16.42
CA PRO A 20 15.09 -11.37 -15.23
C PRO A 20 15.30 -12.85 -15.58
N VAL A 21 16.25 -13.49 -14.92
CA VAL A 21 16.41 -14.93 -15.03
C VAL A 21 15.56 -15.59 -13.94
N ARG A 22 14.54 -16.33 -14.37
CA ARG A 22 13.61 -17.04 -13.48
C ARG A 22 14.30 -18.25 -12.82
N LYS A 23 14.08 -18.47 -11.53
CA LYS A 23 14.44 -19.71 -10.82
C LYS A 23 13.30 -20.74 -10.96
N SER A 24 13.60 -22.00 -10.64
CA SER A 24 12.64 -23.11 -10.80
C SER A 24 11.33 -22.96 -9.97
N HIS A 25 11.37 -22.22 -8.87
CA HIS A 25 10.22 -21.96 -7.99
C HIS A 25 9.56 -20.60 -8.23
N GLU A 26 9.95 -19.90 -9.29
CA GLU A 26 9.43 -18.59 -9.67
C GLU A 26 8.64 -18.69 -10.97
N ALA A 27 7.72 -17.76 -11.18
CA ALA A 27 7.14 -17.48 -12.49
C ALA A 27 7.62 -16.13 -13.03
N MET A 28 7.64 -16.03 -14.36
CA MET A 28 7.87 -14.78 -15.08
C MET A 28 6.53 -14.09 -15.32
N ILE A 29 6.44 -12.85 -14.94
CA ILE A 29 5.25 -12.01 -15.10
C ILE A 29 5.56 -10.89 -16.08
N ASN A 30 4.76 -10.78 -17.14
CA ASN A 30 4.73 -9.58 -17.98
C ASN A 30 3.88 -8.52 -17.27
N VAL A 31 4.53 -7.47 -16.76
CA VAL A 31 3.89 -6.40 -16.00
C VAL A 31 3.05 -5.53 -16.94
N THR A 32 1.78 -5.38 -16.63
CA THR A 32 0.84 -4.57 -17.42
C THR A 32 0.54 -3.22 -16.76
N HIS A 33 0.44 -3.20 -15.42
CA HIS A 33 0.19 -1.99 -14.64
C HIS A 33 1.00 -2.03 -13.34
N GLY A 34 1.42 -0.86 -12.88
CA GLY A 34 2.08 -0.67 -11.59
C GLY A 34 1.62 0.62 -10.93
N GLY A 35 1.43 0.58 -9.61
CA GLY A 35 1.22 1.77 -8.79
C GLY A 35 2.53 2.45 -8.46
N ILE A 36 2.45 3.74 -8.14
CA ILE A 36 3.56 4.53 -7.60
C ILE A 36 3.25 4.87 -6.14
N CYS A 37 4.06 4.36 -5.24
CA CYS A 37 3.94 4.52 -3.81
C CYS A 37 4.77 5.72 -3.29
N GLY A 38 4.40 6.25 -2.12
CA GLY A 38 5.26 7.19 -1.38
C GLY A 38 6.64 6.60 -1.03
N THR A 39 6.73 5.28 -0.90
CA THR A 39 7.99 4.56 -0.72
C THR A 39 8.90 4.70 -1.94
N ASP A 40 8.36 4.65 -3.15
CA ASP A 40 9.15 4.85 -4.38
C ASP A 40 9.76 6.25 -4.44
N LEU A 41 9.03 7.27 -3.98
CA LEU A 41 9.55 8.63 -3.89
C LEU A 41 10.71 8.72 -2.89
N LYS A 42 10.58 8.10 -1.72
CA LYS A 42 11.65 8.06 -0.70
C LYS A 42 12.88 7.29 -1.19
N ILE A 43 12.70 6.20 -1.95
CA ILE A 43 13.80 5.46 -2.59
C ILE A 43 14.47 6.35 -3.64
N TYR A 44 13.69 7.01 -4.50
CA TYR A 44 14.17 7.91 -5.51
C TYR A 44 15.02 9.06 -4.92
N GLU A 45 14.59 9.63 -3.80
CA GLU A 45 15.28 10.70 -3.08
C GLU A 45 16.50 10.21 -2.27
N GLY A 46 16.70 8.90 -2.15
CA GLY A 46 17.80 8.31 -1.36
C GLY A 46 17.53 8.25 0.15
N GLY A 47 16.27 8.50 0.56
CA GLY A 47 15.85 8.42 1.97
C GLY A 47 15.68 7.00 2.51
N ILE A 48 15.67 5.99 1.63
CA ILE A 48 15.64 4.57 1.98
C ILE A 48 16.85 3.89 1.37
N PRO A 49 17.70 3.22 2.17
CA PRO A 49 18.84 2.44 1.64
C PRO A 49 18.36 1.37 0.66
N THR A 50 19.00 1.30 -0.50
CA THR A 50 18.67 0.36 -1.57
C THR A 50 19.91 0.07 -2.43
N PRO A 51 20.03 -1.11 -3.06
CA PRO A 51 21.10 -1.36 -4.02
C PRO A 51 20.87 -0.55 -5.31
N TYR A 52 21.96 -0.12 -5.95
CA TYR A 52 21.94 0.52 -7.27
C TYR A 52 22.81 -0.27 -8.25
N PRO A 53 22.43 -0.38 -9.54
CA PRO A 53 21.17 0.10 -10.14
C PRO A 53 19.97 -0.75 -9.73
N LEU A 54 18.78 -0.15 -9.66
CA LEU A 54 17.54 -0.81 -9.23
C LEU A 54 16.38 -0.49 -10.18
N ILE A 55 15.61 -1.50 -10.57
CA ILE A 55 14.28 -1.33 -11.13
C ILE A 55 13.30 -1.27 -9.94
N MET A 56 12.69 -0.10 -9.71
CA MET A 56 11.76 0.12 -8.61
C MET A 56 10.37 -0.47 -8.89
N GLY A 57 9.39 -0.15 -8.03
CA GLY A 57 7.98 -0.53 -8.17
C GLY A 57 7.63 -1.84 -7.46
N HIS A 58 6.68 -1.75 -6.55
CA HIS A 58 6.24 -2.87 -5.71
C HIS A 58 4.72 -3.06 -5.68
N GLU A 59 3.97 -2.27 -6.43
CA GLU A 59 2.51 -2.36 -6.60
C GLU A 59 2.22 -2.82 -8.03
N MET A 60 2.51 -4.08 -8.37
CA MET A 60 2.51 -4.57 -9.74
C MET A 60 1.51 -5.67 -9.99
N ILE A 61 0.88 -5.59 -11.15
CA ILE A 61 0.06 -6.65 -11.72
C ILE A 61 0.53 -6.99 -13.13
N GLY A 62 0.16 -8.16 -13.60
CA GLY A 62 0.54 -8.58 -14.94
C GLY A 62 -0.10 -9.89 -15.36
N LYS A 63 0.53 -10.52 -16.33
CA LYS A 63 0.16 -11.85 -16.82
C LYS A 63 1.33 -12.80 -16.68
N VAL A 64 1.04 -14.01 -16.24
CA VAL A 64 2.04 -15.10 -16.24
C VAL A 64 2.43 -15.39 -17.67
N VAL A 65 3.73 -15.44 -17.98
CA VAL A 65 4.25 -15.79 -19.30
C VAL A 65 5.13 -17.04 -19.29
N GLU A 66 5.60 -17.47 -18.10
CA GLU A 66 6.42 -18.68 -17.95
C GLU A 66 6.44 -19.15 -16.48
N GLY A 67 6.57 -20.45 -16.27
CA GLY A 67 6.94 -21.03 -14.96
C GLY A 67 5.78 -21.45 -14.09
N SER A 68 4.54 -21.45 -14.57
CA SER A 68 3.39 -21.97 -13.85
C SER A 68 2.47 -22.77 -14.76
N SER A 69 1.95 -23.86 -14.24
CA SER A 69 1.04 -24.79 -14.95
C SER A 69 0.07 -25.49 -13.98
N THR A 70 -0.44 -24.78 -12.97
CA THR A 70 -1.52 -25.30 -12.10
C THR A 70 -2.88 -24.82 -12.62
N ASP A 71 -3.96 -25.44 -12.16
CA ASP A 71 -5.34 -25.09 -12.56
C ASP A 71 -5.67 -23.64 -12.25
N ASP A 72 -5.19 -23.12 -11.11
CA ASP A 72 -5.45 -21.74 -10.67
C ASP A 72 -4.42 -20.73 -11.21
N LEU A 73 -3.28 -21.18 -11.70
CA LEU A 73 -2.18 -20.32 -12.15
C LEU A 73 -1.48 -20.94 -13.36
N HIS A 74 -1.72 -20.39 -14.54
CA HIS A 74 -1.17 -20.85 -15.82
C HIS A 74 -0.73 -19.67 -16.69
N GLU A 75 -0.04 -19.94 -17.79
CA GLU A 75 0.31 -18.91 -18.76
C GLU A 75 -0.93 -18.15 -19.24
N GLY A 76 -0.85 -16.82 -19.25
CA GLY A 76 -1.95 -15.92 -19.56
C GLY A 76 -2.79 -15.52 -18.34
N SER A 77 -2.69 -16.20 -17.18
CA SER A 77 -3.40 -15.82 -15.97
C SER A 77 -3.07 -14.38 -15.55
N ARG A 78 -4.12 -13.61 -15.28
CA ARG A 78 -3.98 -12.26 -14.69
C ARG A 78 -3.65 -12.39 -13.21
N VAL A 79 -2.61 -11.71 -12.76
CA VAL A 79 -2.09 -11.88 -11.40
C VAL A 79 -1.66 -10.56 -10.77
N ILE A 80 -1.69 -10.53 -9.44
CA ILE A 80 -0.97 -9.57 -8.61
C ILE A 80 0.20 -10.26 -7.94
N VAL A 81 1.30 -9.54 -7.78
CA VAL A 81 2.49 -10.03 -7.09
C VAL A 81 2.55 -9.42 -5.70
N ASP A 82 2.62 -10.26 -4.65
CA ASP A 82 3.03 -9.82 -3.31
C ASP A 82 4.53 -9.52 -3.35
N PRO A 83 4.94 -8.26 -3.19
CA PRO A 83 6.35 -7.89 -3.31
C PRO A 83 7.20 -8.30 -2.10
N VAL A 84 6.58 -8.74 -0.99
CA VAL A 84 7.30 -9.10 0.24
C VAL A 84 7.80 -10.54 0.16
N LEU A 85 9.11 -10.70 0.04
CA LEU A 85 9.76 -12.01 -0.01
C LEU A 85 10.26 -12.37 1.39
N SER A 86 9.75 -13.43 1.97
CA SER A 86 10.16 -13.94 3.29
C SER A 86 11.01 -15.19 3.17
N CYS A 87 11.83 -15.50 4.19
CA CYS A 87 12.74 -16.65 4.15
C CYS A 87 12.05 -18.01 4.31
N GLY A 88 10.77 -18.05 4.73
CA GLY A 88 9.98 -19.26 4.91
C GLY A 88 10.37 -20.18 6.08
N LYS A 89 11.50 -19.93 6.77
CA LYS A 89 12.10 -20.87 7.75
C LYS A 89 12.37 -20.28 9.14
N CYS A 90 12.22 -18.97 9.34
CA CYS A 90 12.43 -18.36 10.66
C CYS A 90 11.19 -18.50 11.55
N PHE A 91 11.35 -18.18 12.83
CA PHE A 91 10.25 -18.21 13.80
C PHE A 91 9.00 -17.42 13.31
N PHE A 92 9.19 -16.23 12.78
CA PHE A 92 8.08 -15.40 12.31
C PHE A 92 7.36 -16.02 11.10
N CYS A 93 8.11 -16.60 10.15
CA CYS A 93 7.52 -17.27 9.00
C CYS A 93 6.68 -18.49 9.44
N HIS A 94 7.22 -19.32 10.33
CA HIS A 94 6.50 -20.48 10.88
C HIS A 94 5.29 -20.09 11.73
N SER A 95 5.30 -18.90 12.33
CA SER A 95 4.18 -18.36 13.12
C SER A 95 3.11 -17.61 12.29
N GLY A 96 3.23 -17.60 10.95
CA GLY A 96 2.32 -16.85 10.07
C GLY A 96 2.53 -15.33 10.09
N LEU A 97 3.65 -14.87 10.62
CA LEU A 97 4.03 -13.45 10.72
C LEU A 97 5.17 -13.13 9.74
N SER A 98 5.03 -13.57 8.49
CA SER A 98 6.07 -13.43 7.45
C SER A 98 6.49 -11.98 7.20
N ASN A 99 5.61 -11.02 7.45
CA ASN A 99 5.89 -9.59 7.39
C ASN A 99 6.93 -9.11 8.44
N LEU A 100 7.20 -9.91 9.47
CA LEU A 100 8.23 -9.66 10.50
C LEU A 100 9.51 -10.48 10.27
N CYS A 101 9.65 -11.10 9.09
CA CYS A 101 10.83 -11.88 8.75
C CYS A 101 12.10 -11.01 8.78
N PRO A 102 13.13 -11.34 9.61
CA PRO A 102 14.36 -10.53 9.66
C PRO A 102 15.18 -10.60 8.37
N ASP A 103 15.04 -11.68 7.58
CA ASP A 103 15.66 -11.82 6.26
C ASP A 103 14.69 -11.44 5.14
N GLY A 104 13.60 -10.75 5.47
CA GLY A 104 12.59 -10.31 4.50
C GLY A 104 13.13 -9.25 3.55
N THR A 105 12.85 -9.39 2.26
CA THR A 105 13.20 -8.41 1.22
C THR A 105 11.96 -7.96 0.46
N LEU A 106 12.07 -6.83 -0.23
CA LEU A 106 10.98 -6.26 -1.00
C LEU A 106 11.40 -6.10 -2.46
N LEU A 107 10.63 -6.64 -3.38
CA LEU A 107 10.76 -6.32 -4.81
C LEU A 107 10.55 -4.83 -5.03
N GLY A 108 11.40 -4.19 -5.82
CA GLY A 108 11.36 -2.75 -6.06
C GLY A 108 12.07 -1.88 -5.01
N ARG A 109 12.64 -2.50 -3.96
CA ARG A 109 13.49 -1.84 -2.95
C ARG A 109 14.83 -2.56 -2.78
N ASP A 110 14.81 -3.84 -2.48
CA ASP A 110 16.00 -4.65 -2.20
C ASP A 110 16.43 -5.48 -3.40
N GLN A 111 15.51 -5.70 -4.32
CA GLN A 111 15.66 -6.42 -5.57
C GLN A 111 14.83 -5.72 -6.66
N ASN A 112 15.10 -6.01 -7.93
CA ASN A 112 14.35 -5.44 -9.04
C ASN A 112 12.86 -5.73 -8.94
N GLY A 113 12.05 -4.73 -9.19
CA GLY A 113 10.59 -4.75 -9.10
C GLY A 113 9.88 -4.54 -10.44
N GLY A 114 8.68 -3.95 -10.37
CA GLY A 114 7.70 -3.90 -11.45
C GLY A 114 7.77 -2.70 -12.38
N PHE A 115 8.71 -1.76 -12.25
CA PHE A 115 8.86 -0.67 -13.23
C PHE A 115 9.67 -1.11 -14.45
N GLY A 116 9.41 -2.32 -14.92
CA GLY A 116 9.96 -2.95 -16.12
C GLY A 116 8.91 -3.82 -16.81
N GLU A 117 9.18 -4.26 -18.03
CA GLU A 117 8.24 -5.10 -18.78
C GLU A 117 8.06 -6.50 -18.15
N PHE A 118 9.07 -6.99 -17.43
CA PHE A 118 9.02 -8.31 -16.79
C PHE A 118 9.59 -8.29 -15.38
N VAL A 119 9.00 -9.11 -14.52
CA VAL A 119 9.48 -9.42 -13.18
C VAL A 119 9.41 -10.93 -12.92
N ALA A 120 10.40 -11.48 -12.23
CA ALA A 120 10.35 -12.85 -11.72
C ALA A 120 9.99 -12.83 -10.24
N ALA A 121 9.02 -13.65 -9.84
CA ALA A 121 8.58 -13.74 -8.44
C ALA A 121 8.29 -15.20 -8.05
N PRO A 122 8.50 -15.58 -6.76
CA PRO A 122 8.14 -16.90 -6.27
C PRO A 122 6.64 -17.19 -6.49
N LEU A 123 6.32 -18.43 -6.85
CA LEU A 123 4.93 -18.87 -7.05
C LEU A 123 4.04 -18.62 -5.83
N THR A 124 4.61 -18.70 -4.63
CA THR A 124 3.93 -18.41 -3.35
C THR A 124 3.55 -16.95 -3.17
N ASN A 125 4.11 -16.05 -3.97
CA ASN A 125 3.88 -14.60 -3.92
C ASN A 125 2.99 -14.12 -5.08
N ILE A 126 2.43 -15.03 -5.88
CA ILE A 126 1.63 -14.70 -7.04
C ILE A 126 0.19 -15.13 -6.79
N TYR A 127 -0.74 -14.20 -6.93
CA TYR A 127 -2.16 -14.43 -6.67
C TYR A 127 -3.00 -14.12 -7.91
N PRO A 128 -3.90 -15.05 -8.33
CA PRO A 128 -4.82 -14.80 -9.42
C PRO A 128 -5.71 -13.59 -9.12
N LEU A 129 -5.93 -12.74 -10.11
CA LEU A 129 -6.87 -11.62 -10.03
C LEU A 129 -8.26 -12.07 -10.47
N PRO A 130 -9.31 -11.81 -9.67
CA PRO A 130 -10.69 -12.04 -10.08
C PRO A 130 -11.04 -11.22 -11.34
N GLU A 131 -11.89 -11.77 -12.20
CA GLU A 131 -12.35 -11.08 -13.41
C GLU A 131 -13.10 -9.79 -13.10
N SER A 132 -13.77 -9.71 -11.95
CA SER A 132 -14.49 -8.52 -11.47
C SER A 132 -13.58 -7.33 -11.14
N VAL A 133 -12.28 -7.54 -10.98
CA VAL A 133 -11.31 -6.47 -10.69
C VAL A 133 -10.65 -6.04 -11.99
N SER A 134 -10.78 -4.76 -12.33
CA SER A 134 -10.13 -4.21 -13.53
C SER A 134 -8.60 -4.09 -13.33
N ASP A 135 -7.85 -4.18 -14.45
CA ASP A 135 -6.38 -3.99 -14.42
C ASP A 135 -5.98 -2.60 -13.91
N ARG A 136 -6.86 -1.60 -14.05
CA ARG A 136 -6.62 -0.24 -13.58
C ARG A 136 -6.72 -0.12 -12.05
N GLU A 137 -7.60 -0.89 -11.44
CA GLU A 137 -7.85 -0.88 -9.98
C GLU A 137 -6.93 -1.86 -9.23
N ALA A 138 -6.55 -2.94 -9.89
CA ALA A 138 -5.82 -4.03 -9.26
C ALA A 138 -4.52 -3.64 -8.53
N PRO A 139 -3.70 -2.66 -8.97
CA PRO A 139 -2.53 -2.22 -8.20
C PRO A 139 -2.88 -1.70 -6.80
N LEU A 140 -4.11 -1.16 -6.59
CA LEU A 140 -4.56 -0.71 -5.28
C LEU A 140 -4.68 -1.84 -4.24
N ILE A 141 -4.78 -3.10 -4.68
CA ILE A 141 -4.89 -4.26 -3.79
C ILE A 141 -3.67 -4.35 -2.86
N GLN A 142 -2.48 -4.04 -3.36
CA GLN A 142 -1.26 -4.06 -2.54
C GLN A 142 -1.39 -3.09 -1.35
N VAL A 143 -1.78 -1.85 -1.60
CA VAL A 143 -1.99 -0.84 -0.55
C VAL A 143 -3.17 -1.23 0.35
N LEU A 144 -4.26 -1.75 -0.24
CA LEU A 144 -5.44 -2.20 0.51
C LEU A 144 -5.08 -3.30 1.53
N THR A 145 -4.17 -4.22 1.20
CA THR A 145 -3.76 -5.27 2.16
C THR A 145 -3.05 -4.67 3.39
N THR A 146 -2.25 -3.62 3.23
CA THR A 146 -1.62 -2.92 4.35
C THR A 146 -2.64 -2.21 5.23
N CYS A 147 -3.64 -1.56 4.62
CA CYS A 147 -4.75 -0.92 5.33
C CYS A 147 -5.60 -1.95 6.09
N LEU A 148 -5.95 -3.07 5.45
CA LEU A 148 -6.68 -4.17 6.10
C LEU A 148 -5.92 -4.75 7.31
N HIS A 149 -4.59 -4.91 7.19
CA HIS A 149 -3.76 -5.36 8.31
C HIS A 149 -3.84 -4.38 9.48
N ALA A 150 -3.74 -3.06 9.22
CA ALA A 150 -3.87 -2.03 10.25
C ALA A 150 -5.26 -2.08 10.94
N HIS A 151 -6.35 -2.20 10.17
CA HIS A 151 -7.70 -2.34 10.72
C HIS A 151 -7.87 -3.59 11.58
N ARG A 152 -7.31 -4.74 11.18
CA ARG A 152 -7.31 -5.96 11.99
C ARG A 152 -6.55 -5.80 13.32
N ARG A 153 -5.53 -4.96 13.35
CA ARG A 153 -4.77 -4.66 14.59
C ARG A 153 -5.47 -3.64 15.47
N ALA A 154 -6.13 -2.64 14.86
CA ALA A 154 -6.88 -1.61 15.56
C ALA A 154 -8.19 -2.13 16.17
N ASN A 155 -8.80 -3.15 15.54
CA ASN A 155 -10.03 -3.79 16.00
C ASN A 155 -11.18 -2.80 16.20
N ILE A 156 -11.54 -2.05 15.16
CA ILE A 156 -12.64 -1.07 15.19
C ILE A 156 -13.95 -1.75 15.61
N VAL A 157 -14.61 -1.19 16.60
CA VAL A 157 -15.95 -1.59 17.04
C VAL A 157 -16.99 -0.72 16.34
N PRO A 158 -18.11 -1.29 15.81
CA PRO A 158 -19.17 -0.51 15.20
C PRO A 158 -19.70 0.60 16.12
N GLY A 159 -19.84 1.83 15.59
CA GLY A 159 -20.22 3.03 16.33
C GLY A 159 -19.05 3.82 16.94
N GLU A 160 -17.82 3.33 16.83
CA GLU A 160 -16.64 4.11 17.20
C GLU A 160 -16.38 5.27 16.25
N ALA A 161 -16.02 6.44 16.80
CA ALA A 161 -15.59 7.60 16.04
C ALA A 161 -14.16 7.42 15.54
N VAL A 162 -13.96 7.47 14.22
CA VAL A 162 -12.65 7.31 13.58
C VAL A 162 -12.24 8.57 12.86
N VAL A 163 -11.03 9.08 13.13
CA VAL A 163 -10.40 10.16 12.36
C VAL A 163 -9.34 9.59 11.43
N VAL A 164 -9.38 9.97 10.16
CA VAL A 164 -8.34 9.63 9.16
C VAL A 164 -7.62 10.90 8.74
N MET A 165 -6.32 10.99 9.05
CA MET A 165 -5.47 12.13 8.73
C MET A 165 -4.59 11.83 7.52
N GLY A 166 -4.63 12.72 6.52
CA GLY A 166 -3.89 12.53 5.27
C GLY A 166 -4.64 11.68 4.26
N LEU A 167 -5.28 12.33 3.28
CA LEU A 167 -6.12 11.68 2.29
C LEU A 167 -5.34 11.42 0.98
N GLY A 168 -4.25 10.67 1.09
CA GLY A 168 -3.62 9.96 -0.03
C GLY A 168 -4.38 8.67 -0.34
N VAL A 169 -3.80 7.79 -1.16
CA VAL A 169 -4.40 6.49 -1.50
C VAL A 169 -4.71 5.70 -0.22
N SER A 170 -3.75 5.56 0.70
CA SER A 170 -3.94 4.86 1.98
C SER A 170 -5.06 5.46 2.81
N GLY A 171 -5.08 6.78 3.01
CA GLY A 171 -6.13 7.43 3.82
C GLY A 171 -7.53 7.28 3.22
N LEU A 172 -7.68 7.35 1.90
CA LEU A 172 -8.97 7.13 1.23
C LEU A 172 -9.42 5.66 1.30
N LEU A 173 -8.48 4.71 1.34
CA LEU A 173 -8.79 3.30 1.59
C LEU A 173 -9.17 3.07 3.06
N HIS A 174 -8.46 3.70 4.01
CA HIS A 174 -8.81 3.64 5.43
C HIS A 174 -10.21 4.21 5.73
N LEU A 175 -10.58 5.32 5.09
CA LEU A 175 -11.94 5.87 5.18
C LEU A 175 -12.98 4.81 4.80
N GLN A 176 -12.84 4.20 3.62
CA GLN A 176 -13.80 3.22 3.12
C GLN A 176 -13.85 1.97 3.99
N LEU A 177 -12.70 1.49 4.46
CA LEU A 177 -12.62 0.38 5.40
C LEU A 177 -13.27 0.73 6.75
N ALA A 178 -13.00 1.90 7.33
CA ALA A 178 -13.62 2.33 8.59
C ALA A 178 -15.16 2.33 8.47
N LYS A 179 -15.71 2.89 7.39
CA LYS A 179 -17.16 2.82 7.11
C LYS A 179 -17.66 1.39 6.99
N GLN A 180 -16.92 0.51 6.31
CA GLN A 180 -17.29 -0.90 6.16
C GLN A 180 -17.26 -1.66 7.49
N TYR A 181 -16.35 -1.31 8.41
CA TYR A 181 -16.28 -1.86 9.77
C TYR A 181 -17.32 -1.25 10.72
N GLY A 182 -18.15 -0.31 10.22
CA GLY A 182 -19.25 0.28 11.00
C GLY A 182 -18.84 1.45 11.89
N ALA A 183 -17.69 2.06 11.66
CA ALA A 183 -17.30 3.29 12.36
C ALA A 183 -18.31 4.43 12.08
N ASP A 184 -18.67 5.18 13.12
CA ASP A 184 -19.60 6.30 13.05
C ASP A 184 -19.36 7.28 14.21
N PRO A 185 -18.96 8.55 13.94
CA PRO A 185 -18.64 9.11 12.61
C PRO A 185 -17.24 8.73 12.10
N VAL A 186 -17.06 8.75 10.77
CA VAL A 186 -15.73 8.75 10.13
C VAL A 186 -15.41 10.17 9.65
N ILE A 187 -14.40 10.75 10.27
CA ILE A 187 -13.95 12.13 10.06
C ILE A 187 -12.64 12.11 9.27
N CYS A 188 -12.55 12.92 8.23
CA CYS A 188 -11.37 12.97 7.37
C CYS A 188 -10.67 14.33 7.43
N VAL A 189 -9.35 14.32 7.64
CA VAL A 189 -8.55 15.54 7.81
C VAL A 189 -7.49 15.66 6.73
N THR A 190 -7.51 16.77 5.97
CA THR A 190 -6.47 17.10 4.97
C THR A 190 -6.52 18.57 4.59
N ARG A 191 -5.38 19.15 4.23
CA ARG A 191 -5.25 20.53 3.75
C ARG A 191 -5.88 20.75 2.36
N SER A 192 -6.03 19.69 1.57
CA SER A 192 -6.46 19.76 0.17
C SER A 192 -7.98 19.68 0.03
N GLU A 193 -8.63 20.75 -0.46
CA GLU A 193 -10.09 20.80 -0.64
C GLU A 193 -10.61 19.71 -1.57
N TRP A 194 -9.98 19.51 -2.75
CA TRP A 194 -10.45 18.48 -3.67
C TRP A 194 -10.42 17.07 -3.07
N LYS A 195 -9.48 16.80 -2.14
CA LYS A 195 -9.42 15.52 -1.41
C LYS A 195 -10.52 15.43 -0.35
N ARG A 196 -10.88 16.55 0.30
CA ARG A 196 -12.03 16.62 1.20
C ARG A 196 -13.33 16.33 0.44
N GLU A 197 -13.50 16.90 -0.74
CA GLU A 197 -14.66 16.62 -1.60
C GLU A 197 -14.72 15.15 -2.03
N LEU A 198 -13.57 14.56 -2.40
CA LEU A 198 -13.49 13.15 -2.75
C LEU A 198 -13.83 12.25 -1.54
N ALA A 199 -13.35 12.59 -0.35
CA ALA A 199 -13.65 11.85 0.87
C ALA A 199 -15.16 11.88 1.19
N ARG A 200 -15.83 13.02 1.02
CA ARG A 200 -17.31 13.10 1.16
C ARG A 200 -18.02 12.17 0.19
N LYS A 201 -17.57 12.11 -1.07
CA LYS A 201 -18.14 11.19 -2.08
C LYS A 201 -17.89 9.71 -1.73
N LEU A 202 -16.82 9.42 -1.00
CA LEU A 202 -16.46 8.07 -0.54
C LEU A 202 -17.04 7.70 0.83
N GLY A 203 -17.89 8.57 1.40
CA GLY A 203 -18.65 8.26 2.61
C GLY A 203 -18.13 8.86 3.91
N ALA A 204 -17.22 9.85 3.87
CA ALA A 204 -16.84 10.58 5.07
C ALA A 204 -18.03 11.37 5.64
N ASP A 205 -18.29 11.23 6.96
CA ASP A 205 -19.38 11.94 7.65
C ASP A 205 -19.02 13.41 7.89
N ALA A 206 -17.73 13.72 8.01
CA ALA A 206 -17.22 15.08 8.07
C ALA A 206 -15.82 15.18 7.48
N THR A 207 -15.46 16.38 7.02
CA THR A 207 -14.11 16.65 6.52
C THR A 207 -13.64 18.01 7.02
N PHE A 208 -12.41 18.10 7.51
CA PHE A 208 -11.83 19.32 8.06
C PHE A 208 -10.44 19.60 7.48
N GLU A 209 -10.02 20.84 7.56
CA GLU A 209 -8.63 21.20 7.40
C GLU A 209 -7.85 20.83 8.69
N SER A 210 -6.58 20.51 8.55
CA SER A 210 -5.68 20.21 9.68
C SER A 210 -5.52 21.44 10.60
N GLY A 211 -5.43 21.21 11.89
CA GLY A 211 -5.31 22.24 12.93
C GLY A 211 -6.58 22.45 13.74
N ALA A 212 -6.87 23.70 14.11
CA ALA A 212 -7.98 24.03 15.00
C ALA A 212 -9.34 23.55 14.48
N ASP A 213 -9.57 23.61 13.17
CA ASP A 213 -10.83 23.17 12.57
C ASP A 213 -11.06 21.66 12.76
N ALA A 214 -9.99 20.86 12.60
CA ALA A 214 -10.05 19.42 12.84
C ALA A 214 -10.33 19.09 14.30
N LEU A 215 -9.69 19.80 15.23
CA LEU A 215 -9.89 19.59 16.66
C LEU A 215 -11.31 19.93 17.08
N LEU A 216 -11.78 21.14 16.77
CA LEU A 216 -13.14 21.59 17.10
C LEU A 216 -14.20 20.70 16.46
N GLY A 217 -14.04 20.42 15.16
CA GLY A 217 -14.99 19.58 14.44
C GLY A 217 -15.03 18.14 14.92
N THR A 218 -13.91 17.58 15.39
CA THR A 218 -13.89 16.25 16.02
C THR A 218 -14.60 16.29 17.37
N GLN A 219 -14.33 17.28 18.21
CA GLN A 219 -15.00 17.44 19.51
C GLN A 219 -16.51 17.60 19.36
N GLU A 220 -16.98 18.43 18.43
CA GLU A 220 -18.41 18.61 18.15
C GLU A 220 -19.09 17.29 17.75
N ARG A 221 -18.41 16.45 16.94
CA ARG A 221 -18.94 15.18 16.44
C ARG A 221 -18.85 14.02 17.42
N THR A 222 -18.11 14.21 18.52
CA THR A 222 -17.88 13.20 19.56
C THR A 222 -18.33 13.65 20.95
N GLU A 223 -19.18 14.67 21.04
CA GLU A 223 -19.70 15.23 22.31
C GLU A 223 -18.56 15.65 23.27
N GLY A 224 -17.49 16.21 22.72
CA GLY A 224 -16.30 16.64 23.46
C GLY A 224 -15.31 15.53 23.86
N ARG A 225 -15.59 14.26 23.52
CA ARG A 225 -14.76 13.11 23.95
C ARG A 225 -13.45 12.95 23.15
N GLY A 226 -13.43 13.39 21.90
CA GLY A 226 -12.40 13.01 20.91
C GLY A 226 -12.70 11.68 20.21
N ALA A 227 -11.87 11.31 19.24
CA ALA A 227 -12.04 10.11 18.44
C ALA A 227 -11.60 8.84 19.21
N ASP A 228 -12.28 7.72 19.01
CA ASP A 228 -11.90 6.43 19.58
C ASP A 228 -10.62 5.90 18.90
N LEU A 229 -10.44 6.19 17.61
CA LEU A 229 -9.27 5.83 16.84
C LEU A 229 -8.85 6.98 15.91
N VAL A 230 -7.56 7.25 15.82
CA VAL A 230 -6.96 8.15 14.83
C VAL A 230 -6.00 7.37 13.95
N ILE A 231 -6.20 7.42 12.64
CA ILE A 231 -5.35 6.79 11.61
C ILE A 231 -4.55 7.88 10.91
N GLU A 232 -3.25 7.93 11.16
CA GLU A 232 -2.33 8.93 10.60
C GLU A 232 -1.63 8.35 9.36
N CYS A 233 -1.80 8.99 8.20
CA CYS A 233 -1.30 8.55 6.89
C CYS A 233 -0.37 9.56 6.20
N VAL A 234 0.17 10.54 6.93
CA VAL A 234 1.08 11.58 6.39
C VAL A 234 2.54 11.26 6.70
N GLY A 235 2.81 10.78 7.92
CA GLY A 235 4.14 10.41 8.39
C GLY A 235 5.04 11.62 8.70
N GLN A 236 4.46 12.73 9.20
CA GLN A 236 5.19 13.92 9.61
C GLN A 236 4.97 14.21 11.10
N LEU A 237 6.04 14.58 11.83
CA LEU A 237 5.97 14.82 13.27
C LEU A 237 4.86 15.82 13.71
N PRO A 238 4.65 16.96 13.03
CA PRO A 238 3.56 17.88 13.40
C PRO A 238 2.18 17.25 13.27
N VAL A 239 1.95 16.42 12.24
CA VAL A 239 0.67 15.74 12.03
C VAL A 239 0.46 14.63 13.05
N LEU A 240 1.53 13.91 13.41
CA LEU A 240 1.48 12.94 14.49
C LEU A 240 1.15 13.59 15.84
N ALA A 241 1.72 14.76 16.14
CA ALA A 241 1.37 15.53 17.36
C ALA A 241 -0.12 15.92 17.35
N GLU A 242 -0.64 16.43 16.24
CA GLU A 242 -2.06 16.75 16.08
C GLU A 242 -2.95 15.51 16.27
N ALA A 243 -2.51 14.32 15.83
CA ALA A 243 -3.27 13.08 16.02
C ALA A 243 -3.50 12.76 17.49
N PHE A 244 -2.53 13.03 18.37
CA PHE A 244 -2.69 12.86 19.82
C PHE A 244 -3.68 13.85 20.46
N GLU A 245 -3.91 15.01 19.85
CA GLU A 245 -4.91 15.97 20.33
C GLU A 245 -6.34 15.57 19.91
N LEU A 246 -6.47 14.79 18.84
CA LEU A 246 -7.76 14.34 18.30
C LEU A 246 -8.29 13.08 18.95
N VAL A 247 -7.42 12.23 19.51
CA VAL A 247 -7.82 10.97 20.14
C VAL A 247 -8.35 11.22 21.57
N ARG A 248 -9.35 10.43 21.98
CA ARG A 248 -9.87 10.47 23.36
C ARG A 248 -8.86 9.92 24.38
N PHE A 249 -9.00 10.31 25.61
CA PHE A 249 -8.29 9.75 26.76
C PHE A 249 -8.86 8.41 27.18
#